data_9b3df24f8132c7592658d30d82aff1d3
#
_entry.id   9b3df24f8132c7592658d30d82aff1d3
#
_cell.length_a   1.000
_cell.length_b   1.000
_cell.length_c   1.000
_cell.angle_alpha   90.00
_cell.angle_beta   90.00
_cell.angle_gamma   90.00
#
_symmetry.space_group_name_H-M   'P 1'
#
loop_
_entity.id
_entity.type
_entity.pdbx_description
1 polymer ?
#
loop_
_entity_poly.entity_id
_entity_poly.type
_entity_poly.pdbx_seq_one_letter_code
_entity_poly.pdbx_strand_id
1 'polypeptide(L)'
;MKRVKEITDGKGVHVVYDGVGKDTFLPSLDCLRPRGMMVTFGNASGPAPEIQPLILSQKASLFLTRPTLFHYIASRADLELSASALFDVVNRGVVKIQVVHRYPL
;
A
#
# COMPACT_ATOMS: atom_id res chain seq x y z
N MET A 1 5.00 -14.26 0.94
CA MET A 1 4.26 -14.95 -0.12
C MET A 1 3.60 -16.26 0.35
N LYS A 2 4.34 -17.26 0.88
CA LYS A 2 3.77 -18.54 1.35
C LYS A 2 2.59 -18.35 2.32
N ARG A 3 2.75 -17.53 3.36
CA ARG A 3 1.70 -17.27 4.35
C ARG A 3 0.44 -16.62 3.77
N VAL A 4 0.58 -15.74 2.78
CA VAL A 4 -0.59 -15.14 2.10
C VAL A 4 -1.39 -16.20 1.35
N LYS A 5 -0.72 -17.11 0.65
CA LYS A 5 -1.40 -18.22 -0.04
C LYS A 5 -2.12 -19.16 0.94
N GLU A 6 -1.50 -19.45 2.08
CA GLU A 6 -2.13 -20.29 3.12
C GLU A 6 -3.44 -19.68 3.64
N ILE A 7 -3.43 -18.39 4.02
CA ILE A 7 -4.61 -17.72 4.59
C ILE A 7 -5.68 -17.34 3.56
N THR A 8 -5.37 -17.42 2.27
CA THR A 8 -6.30 -17.11 1.18
C THR A 8 -6.70 -18.34 0.37
N ASP A 9 -6.40 -19.53 0.84
CA ASP A 9 -6.65 -20.79 0.11
C ASP A 9 -6.10 -20.77 -1.34
N GLY A 10 -4.91 -20.19 -1.50
CA GLY A 10 -4.24 -20.03 -2.80
C GLY A 10 -4.78 -18.91 -3.68
N LYS A 11 -5.87 -18.25 -3.32
CA LYS A 11 -6.56 -17.26 -4.18
C LYS A 11 -5.80 -15.92 -4.30
N GLY A 12 -4.98 -15.59 -3.30
CA GLY A 12 -4.32 -14.30 -3.19
C GLY A 12 -5.24 -13.17 -2.68
N VAL A 13 -4.65 -12.00 -2.43
CA VAL A 13 -5.34 -10.83 -1.87
C VAL A 13 -5.83 -9.87 -2.95
N HIS A 14 -6.80 -9.04 -2.61
CA HIS A 14 -7.36 -8.03 -3.53
C HIS A 14 -6.39 -6.90 -3.79
N VAL A 15 -5.69 -6.46 -2.74
CA VAL A 15 -4.78 -5.31 -2.77
C VAL A 15 -3.54 -5.63 -1.96
N VAL A 16 -2.39 -5.16 -2.43
CA VAL A 16 -1.14 -5.09 -1.65
C VAL A 16 -0.70 -3.64 -1.57
N TYR A 17 -0.45 -3.17 -0.35
CA TYR A 17 0.17 -1.88 -0.06
C TYR A 17 1.66 -2.08 0.22
N ASP A 18 2.52 -1.62 -0.67
CA ASP A 18 3.97 -1.79 -0.58
C ASP A 18 4.67 -0.45 -0.34
N GLY A 19 5.18 -0.27 0.88
CA GLY A 19 6.01 0.88 1.30
C GLY A 19 7.51 0.59 1.26
N VAL A 20 7.92 -0.63 0.93
CA VAL A 20 9.33 -1.08 1.00
C VAL A 20 10.05 -0.91 -0.34
N GLY A 21 9.44 -1.30 -1.44
CA GLY A 21 9.94 -1.06 -2.79
C GLY A 21 10.81 -2.18 -3.33
N LYS A 22 12.12 -1.91 -3.56
CA LYS A 22 13.05 -2.78 -4.27
C LYS A 22 12.96 -4.26 -3.87
N ASP A 23 12.98 -4.55 -2.58
CA ASP A 23 13.10 -5.92 -2.07
C ASP A 23 11.76 -6.67 -2.08
N THR A 24 10.63 -5.96 -2.09
CA THR A 24 9.30 -6.55 -1.93
C THR A 24 8.41 -6.45 -3.16
N PHE A 25 8.72 -5.60 -4.12
CA PHE A 25 7.85 -5.32 -5.25
C PHE A 25 7.40 -6.57 -6.03
N LEU A 26 8.35 -7.38 -6.50
CA LEU A 26 8.02 -8.59 -7.27
C LEU A 26 7.29 -9.66 -6.43
N PRO A 27 7.75 -9.99 -5.20
CA PRO A 27 6.99 -10.87 -4.30
C PRO A 27 5.58 -10.36 -3.96
N SER A 28 5.39 -9.05 -3.90
CA SER A 28 4.10 -8.41 -3.65
C SER A 28 3.11 -8.64 -4.80
N LEU A 29 3.57 -8.58 -6.06
CA LEU A 29 2.74 -8.96 -7.22
C LEU A 29 2.27 -10.42 -7.15
N ASP A 30 3.10 -11.32 -6.63
CA ASP A 30 2.77 -12.74 -6.49
C ASP A 30 1.77 -13.06 -5.37
N CYS A 31 1.51 -12.09 -4.50
CA CYS A 31 0.48 -12.20 -3.46
C CYS A 31 -0.93 -11.87 -3.96
N LEU A 32 -1.03 -11.21 -5.11
CA LEU A 32 -2.29 -10.73 -5.65
C LEU A 32 -3.10 -11.84 -6.34
N ARG A 33 -4.42 -11.76 -6.20
CA ARG A 33 -5.36 -12.54 -7.00
C ARG A 33 -5.47 -11.97 -8.42
N PRO A 34 -6.08 -12.69 -9.37
CA PRO A 34 -6.40 -12.14 -10.69
C PRO A 34 -7.14 -10.80 -10.58
N ARG A 35 -6.69 -9.81 -11.35
CA ARG A 35 -7.20 -8.42 -11.34
C ARG A 35 -7.04 -7.71 -9.99
N GLY A 36 -6.09 -8.16 -9.17
CA GLY A 36 -5.71 -7.49 -7.92
C GLY A 36 -4.92 -6.20 -8.18
N MET A 37 -4.84 -5.35 -7.17
CA MET A 37 -4.18 -4.04 -7.25
C MET A 37 -2.90 -4.00 -6.43
N MET A 38 -1.80 -3.62 -7.05
CA MET A 38 -0.54 -3.27 -6.42
C MET A 38 -0.48 -1.76 -6.18
N VAL A 39 -0.43 -1.35 -4.91
CA VAL A 39 -0.26 0.05 -4.51
C VAL A 39 1.15 0.20 -3.95
N THR A 40 2.08 0.69 -4.77
CA THR A 40 3.46 0.94 -4.33
C THR A 40 3.61 2.42 -3.96
N PHE A 41 3.86 2.74 -2.69
CA PHE A 41 3.89 4.12 -2.20
C PHE A 41 5.17 4.49 -1.46
N GLY A 42 6.11 3.56 -1.28
CA GLY A 42 7.36 3.80 -0.57
C GLY A 42 8.59 3.16 -1.21
N ASN A 43 9.76 3.56 -0.74
CA ASN A 43 11.07 3.13 -1.22
C ASN A 43 12.03 2.84 -0.06
N ALA A 44 11.56 2.24 1.04
CA ALA A 44 12.37 2.02 2.24
C ALA A 44 13.63 1.16 1.96
N SER A 45 13.56 0.22 1.01
CA SER A 45 14.71 -0.58 0.54
C SER A 45 15.31 -0.10 -0.78
N GLY A 46 14.84 1.04 -1.28
CA GLY A 46 15.18 1.59 -2.59
C GLY A 46 13.96 1.57 -3.55
N PRO A 47 14.09 2.22 -4.71
CA PRO A 47 13.01 2.29 -5.68
C PRO A 47 12.64 0.88 -6.19
N ALA A 48 11.34 0.69 -6.47
CA ALA A 48 10.87 -0.50 -7.16
C ALA A 48 11.62 -0.67 -8.50
N PRO A 49 11.89 -1.91 -8.94
CA PRO A 49 12.58 -2.14 -10.20
C PRO A 49 11.77 -1.65 -11.39
N GLU A 50 12.45 -1.33 -12.47
CA GLU A 50 11.79 -1.09 -13.75
C GLU A 50 11.09 -2.37 -14.20
N ILE A 51 9.86 -2.24 -14.69
CA ILE A 51 9.08 -3.36 -15.18
C ILE A 51 8.53 -3.05 -16.58
N GLN A 52 8.45 -4.09 -17.39
CA GLN A 52 7.66 -4.05 -18.62
C GLN A 52 6.19 -4.28 -18.27
N PRO A 53 5.24 -3.53 -18.85
CA PRO A 53 3.80 -3.70 -18.59
C PRO A 53 3.29 -5.14 -18.81
N LEU A 54 3.95 -5.90 -19.66
CA LEU A 54 3.62 -7.31 -19.93
C LEU A 54 3.60 -8.17 -18.64
N ILE A 55 4.41 -7.85 -17.63
CA ILE A 55 4.42 -8.58 -16.37
C ILE A 55 3.05 -8.57 -15.67
N LEU A 56 2.30 -7.47 -15.79
CA LEU A 56 0.97 -7.35 -15.17
C LEU A 56 -0.02 -8.33 -15.79
N SER A 57 0.05 -8.52 -17.11
CA SER A 57 -0.72 -9.55 -17.83
C SER A 57 -0.31 -10.95 -17.41
N GLN A 58 0.99 -11.26 -17.40
CA GLN A 58 1.53 -12.56 -17.04
C GLN A 58 1.20 -12.96 -15.59
N LYS A 59 1.08 -11.99 -14.69
CA LYS A 59 0.73 -12.20 -13.28
C LYS A 59 -0.78 -12.03 -13.01
N ALA A 60 -1.61 -12.34 -14.01
CA ALA A 60 -3.08 -12.37 -13.91
C ALA A 60 -3.79 -11.01 -14.04
N SER A 61 -3.40 -10.20 -15.01
CA SER A 61 -4.06 -8.93 -15.38
C SER A 61 -4.16 -7.96 -14.21
N LEU A 62 -3.05 -7.73 -13.54
CA LEU A 62 -2.97 -6.90 -12.35
C LEU A 62 -3.09 -5.41 -12.68
N PHE A 63 -3.56 -4.63 -11.70
CA PHE A 63 -3.48 -3.18 -11.68
C PHE A 63 -2.26 -2.74 -10.87
N LEU A 64 -1.60 -1.68 -11.33
CA LEU A 64 -0.48 -1.05 -10.62
C LEU A 64 -0.73 0.45 -10.49
N THR A 65 -0.56 0.97 -9.28
CA THR A 65 -0.61 2.40 -9.03
C THR A 65 0.51 2.85 -8.10
N ARG A 66 0.99 4.07 -8.33
CA ARG A 66 1.98 4.76 -7.49
C ARG A 66 1.36 6.07 -6.98
N PRO A 67 0.60 6.06 -5.88
CA PRO A 67 -0.04 7.25 -5.37
C PRO A 67 0.98 8.21 -4.72
N THR A 68 0.66 9.49 -4.77
CA THR A 68 1.33 10.56 -4.04
C THR A 68 0.29 11.27 -3.19
N LEU A 69 0.53 11.40 -1.89
CA LEU A 69 -0.42 12.01 -0.94
C LEU A 69 -0.89 13.39 -1.41
N PHE A 70 0.02 14.22 -1.94
CA PHE A 70 -0.31 15.57 -2.39
C PHE A 70 -1.40 15.62 -3.47
N HIS A 71 -1.56 14.59 -4.29
CA HIS A 71 -2.67 14.54 -5.26
C HIS A 71 -4.02 14.26 -4.60
N TYR A 72 -4.03 13.55 -3.46
CA TYR A 72 -5.24 13.22 -2.71
C TYR A 72 -5.71 14.32 -1.75
N ILE A 73 -4.84 15.27 -1.41
CA ILE A 73 -5.11 16.38 -0.51
C ILE A 73 -4.87 17.74 -1.18
N ALA A 74 -4.96 17.79 -2.49
CA ALA A 74 -4.63 19.00 -3.29
C ALA A 74 -5.58 20.17 -3.00
N SER A 75 -6.85 19.90 -2.72
CA SER A 75 -7.80 20.93 -2.29
C SER A 75 -7.93 20.97 -0.78
N ARG A 76 -8.34 22.13 -0.24
CA ARG A 76 -8.62 22.28 1.19
C ARG A 76 -9.72 21.32 1.65
N ALA A 77 -10.73 21.11 0.82
CA ALA A 77 -11.83 20.17 1.11
C ALA A 77 -11.35 18.72 1.22
N ASP A 78 -10.49 18.27 0.30
CA ASP A 78 -9.92 16.91 0.34
C ASP A 78 -9.02 16.71 1.56
N LEU A 79 -8.21 17.73 1.90
CA LEU A 79 -7.38 17.70 3.10
C LEU A 79 -8.23 17.56 4.37
N GLU A 80 -9.27 18.37 4.51
CA GLU A 80 -10.16 18.34 5.67
C GLU A 80 -10.92 17.03 5.77
N LEU A 81 -11.41 16.50 4.65
CA LEU A 81 -12.08 15.20 4.60
C LEU A 81 -11.15 14.07 5.06
N SER A 82 -9.94 14.02 4.51
CA SER A 82 -8.94 13.00 4.84
C SER A 82 -8.49 13.09 6.30
N ALA A 83 -8.19 14.30 6.79
CA ALA A 83 -7.76 14.53 8.16
C ALA A 83 -8.88 14.18 9.16
N SER A 84 -10.12 14.58 8.88
CA SER A 84 -11.27 14.27 9.73
C SER A 84 -11.53 12.77 9.84
N ALA A 85 -11.42 12.04 8.73
CA ALA A 85 -11.55 10.59 8.73
C ALA A 85 -10.50 9.90 9.60
N LEU A 86 -9.24 10.37 9.53
CA LEU A 86 -8.16 9.85 10.38
C LEU A 86 -8.41 10.17 11.86
N PHE A 87 -8.76 11.42 12.18
CA PHE A 87 -9.00 11.82 13.56
C PHE A 87 -10.20 11.10 14.17
N ASP A 88 -11.25 10.84 13.40
CA ASP A 88 -12.40 10.06 13.87
C ASP A 88 -11.99 8.66 14.34
N VAL A 89 -11.25 7.92 13.51
CA VAL A 89 -10.82 6.55 13.87
C VAL A 89 -9.82 6.52 15.03
N VAL A 90 -8.98 7.56 15.17
CA VAL A 90 -8.08 7.72 16.32
C VAL A 90 -8.88 8.02 17.59
N ASN A 91 -9.83 8.97 17.55
CA ASN A 91 -10.66 9.36 18.70
C ASN A 91 -11.55 8.18 19.17
N ARG A 92 -12.04 7.36 18.26
CA ARG A 92 -12.80 6.16 18.58
C ARG A 92 -11.93 4.99 19.08
N GLY A 93 -10.61 5.16 19.10
CA GLY A 93 -9.68 4.13 19.56
C GLY A 93 -9.52 2.95 18.58
N VAL A 94 -10.05 3.06 17.35
CA VAL A 94 -9.89 2.03 16.31
C VAL A 94 -8.43 1.96 15.84
N VAL A 95 -7.79 3.13 15.68
CA VAL A 95 -6.37 3.27 15.43
C VAL A 95 -5.69 3.80 16.70
N LYS A 96 -4.66 3.09 17.16
CA LYS A 96 -3.86 3.46 18.34
C LYS A 96 -2.50 3.95 17.89
N ILE A 97 -2.22 5.23 18.13
CA ILE A 97 -0.91 5.83 17.86
C ILE A 97 -0.05 5.69 19.11
N GLN A 98 1.07 4.98 18.99
CA GLN A 98 2.04 4.84 20.08
C GLN A 98 3.10 5.91 19.97
N VAL A 99 3.20 6.78 20.99
CA VAL A 99 4.30 7.75 21.11
C VAL A 99 5.43 7.07 21.89
N VAL A 100 6.43 6.56 21.19
CA VAL A 100 7.53 5.78 21.79
C VAL A 100 8.69 6.67 22.29
N HIS A 101 8.88 7.84 21.69
CA HIS A 101 9.94 8.78 22.08
C HIS A 101 9.45 10.23 22.09
N ARG A 102 9.99 11.02 22.99
CA ARG A 102 9.80 12.48 23.06
C ARG A 102 11.16 13.14 23.11
N TYR A 103 11.37 14.18 22.32
CA TYR A 103 12.61 14.94 22.26
C TYR A 103 12.29 16.40 22.65
N PRO A 104 13.14 17.06 23.44
CA PRO A 104 13.02 18.51 23.64
C PRO A 104 13.28 19.24 22.32
N LEU A 105 12.67 20.42 22.16
CA LEU A 105 12.93 21.33 21.04
C LEU A 105 14.31 21.99 21.20
#